data_00d755c40cd3b12682c85f1b421fa09f
#
_entry.id   00d755c40cd3b12682c85f1b421fa09f
#
_cell.length_a   1.000
_cell.length_b   1.000
_cell.length_c   1.000
_cell.angle_alpha   90.00
_cell.angle_beta   90.00
_cell.angle_gamma   90.00
#
_symmetry.space_group_name_H-M   'P 1'
#
loop_
_entity.id
_entity.type
_entity.pdbx_description
1 polymer ?
#
loop_
_entity_poly.entity_id
_entity_poly.type
_entity_poly.pdbx_seq_one_letter_code
_entity_poly.pdbx_strand_id
1 'polypeptide(L)'
;MRINHNIAALNTLNRLSANNGASQKNMEKLSSGLKINRAGDDAAGLAISEKMRGQIRGLEMASKNAQDGISLIQTAEGALTETHSILQRVRELVVQAGNTGTQDDTDLGAIQEEIANLVEEIGDGSGKNGISDRTEFNGKKLLNGAFADGTATLTFQIGANKAQKLDVNIEAMSSNALGAVDAVTGDLVAGQAVADIDVKQFAAPTPSLTFDQQLDIVDGAIKQVSNQRSKLGAVQNRLEHTINNLGASGENLTAAESRIRDVDMAKEMSEFTKNNILSQASQAMLAQANQQPQNVLQLLR
;
A
#
# COMPACT_ATOMS: atom_id res chain seq x y z
N MET A 1 21.49 -44.48 -60.04
CA MET A 1 21.23 -44.49 -58.56
C MET A 1 22.61 -44.66 -57.87
N ARG A 2 22.82 -43.85 -56.81
CA ARG A 2 24.05 -44.02 -56.00
C ARG A 2 23.71 -44.96 -54.82
N ILE A 3 24.24 -46.18 -54.90
CA ILE A 3 23.91 -47.26 -53.94
C ILE A 3 24.53 -47.00 -52.54
N ASN A 4 25.70 -46.32 -52.50
CA ASN A 4 26.43 -46.03 -51.26
C ASN A 4 25.85 -44.88 -50.40
N HIS A 5 24.95 -44.07 -50.98
CA HIS A 5 24.34 -42.95 -50.22
C HIS A 5 22.83 -42.87 -50.50
N ASN A 6 22.05 -43.27 -49.51
CA ASN A 6 20.59 -43.14 -49.57
C ASN A 6 20.15 -41.74 -49.13
N ILE A 7 20.16 -40.75 -50.08
CA ILE A 7 19.79 -39.35 -49.80
C ILE A 7 18.32 -39.20 -49.37
N ALA A 8 17.44 -40.10 -49.86
CA ALA A 8 16.03 -40.07 -49.48
C ALA A 8 15.87 -40.45 -47.98
N ALA A 9 16.59 -41.48 -47.51
CA ALA A 9 16.56 -41.87 -46.10
C ALA A 9 17.19 -40.79 -45.21
N LEU A 10 18.28 -40.13 -45.65
CA LEU A 10 18.92 -39.04 -44.90
C LEU A 10 17.97 -37.83 -44.73
N ASN A 11 17.26 -37.44 -45.82
CA ASN A 11 16.28 -36.36 -45.78
C ASN A 11 15.09 -36.69 -44.83
N THR A 12 14.59 -37.92 -44.86
CA THR A 12 13.51 -38.35 -43.95
C THR A 12 13.97 -38.41 -42.51
N LEU A 13 15.19 -38.82 -42.24
CA LEU A 13 15.81 -38.81 -40.91
C LEU A 13 15.92 -37.38 -40.35
N ASN A 14 16.42 -36.43 -41.18
CA ASN A 14 16.50 -35.03 -40.78
C ASN A 14 15.12 -34.43 -40.47
N ARG A 15 14.10 -34.76 -41.28
CA ARG A 15 12.70 -34.33 -41.00
C ARG A 15 12.13 -34.97 -39.74
N LEU A 16 12.43 -36.25 -39.50
CA LEU A 16 12.00 -36.93 -38.26
C LEU A 16 12.64 -36.28 -37.03
N SER A 17 13.93 -35.99 -37.09
CA SER A 17 14.64 -35.30 -36.01
C SER A 17 14.04 -33.91 -35.72
N ALA A 18 13.76 -33.13 -36.78
CA ALA A 18 13.10 -31.82 -36.64
C ALA A 18 11.69 -31.90 -36.03
N ASN A 19 10.88 -32.88 -36.50
CA ASN A 19 9.52 -33.08 -35.96
C ASN A 19 9.52 -33.53 -34.50
N ASN A 20 10.47 -34.39 -34.12
CA ASN A 20 10.60 -34.81 -32.71
C ASN A 20 11.03 -33.63 -31.82
N GLY A 21 11.96 -32.78 -32.29
CA GLY A 21 12.36 -31.56 -31.58
C GLY A 21 11.21 -30.57 -31.44
N ALA A 22 10.40 -30.39 -32.49
CA ALA A 22 9.20 -29.55 -32.42
C ALA A 22 8.13 -30.12 -31.45
N SER A 23 7.92 -31.44 -31.51
CA SER A 23 6.98 -32.12 -30.59
C SER A 23 7.39 -31.98 -29.10
N GLN A 24 8.69 -32.06 -28.80
CA GLN A 24 9.23 -31.84 -27.46
C GLN A 24 8.98 -30.41 -26.98
N LYS A 25 9.23 -29.40 -27.85
CA LYS A 25 8.98 -27.99 -27.54
C LYS A 25 7.50 -27.72 -27.29
N ASN A 26 6.60 -28.29 -28.12
CA ASN A 26 5.17 -28.13 -27.92
C ASN A 26 4.71 -28.81 -26.60
N MET A 27 5.28 -29.96 -26.25
CA MET A 27 5.02 -30.61 -24.97
C MET A 27 5.51 -29.78 -23.78
N GLU A 28 6.68 -29.15 -23.88
CA GLU A 28 7.22 -28.23 -22.87
C GLU A 28 6.26 -27.04 -22.66
N LYS A 29 5.76 -26.42 -23.74
CA LYS A 29 4.81 -25.31 -23.68
C LYS A 29 3.45 -25.72 -23.12
N LEU A 30 2.93 -26.86 -23.55
CA LEU A 30 1.65 -27.41 -23.04
C LEU A 30 1.73 -27.75 -21.56
N SER A 31 2.86 -28.31 -21.11
CA SER A 31 3.07 -28.67 -19.70
C SER A 31 3.24 -27.43 -18.80
N SER A 32 3.89 -26.38 -19.29
CA SER A 32 4.11 -25.15 -18.53
C SER A 32 2.94 -24.17 -18.60
N GLY A 33 2.09 -24.26 -19.64
CA GLY A 33 1.08 -23.27 -19.98
C GLY A 33 1.65 -21.97 -20.57
N LEU A 34 2.96 -21.93 -20.82
CA LEU A 34 3.66 -20.73 -21.25
C LEU A 34 4.17 -20.88 -22.68
N LYS A 35 3.99 -19.84 -23.49
CA LYS A 35 4.54 -19.74 -24.86
C LYS A 35 6.06 -19.51 -24.83
N ILE A 36 6.55 -18.75 -23.83
CA ILE A 36 7.96 -18.41 -23.65
C ILE A 36 8.46 -19.07 -22.36
N ASN A 37 9.21 -20.17 -22.48
CA ASN A 37 9.79 -20.89 -21.36
C ASN A 37 11.26 -20.53 -21.15
N ARG A 38 11.99 -20.31 -22.24
CA ARG A 38 13.43 -20.05 -22.24
C ARG A 38 13.76 -18.76 -22.99
N ALA A 39 14.87 -18.14 -22.64
CA ALA A 39 15.36 -16.96 -23.35
C ALA A 39 15.59 -17.21 -24.85
N GLY A 40 15.84 -18.47 -25.25
CA GLY A 40 15.98 -18.86 -26.63
C GLY A 40 14.69 -18.89 -27.43
N ASP A 41 13.52 -18.87 -26.80
CA ASP A 41 12.23 -18.83 -27.50
C ASP A 41 11.89 -17.40 -27.95
N ASP A 42 12.04 -16.43 -27.03
CA ASP A 42 11.89 -14.99 -27.30
C ASP A 42 12.56 -14.20 -26.17
N ALA A 43 13.78 -13.71 -26.43
CA ALA A 43 14.53 -12.97 -25.41
C ALA A 43 13.91 -11.60 -25.08
N ALA A 44 13.31 -10.93 -26.08
CA ALA A 44 12.67 -9.63 -25.86
C ALA A 44 11.37 -9.78 -25.09
N GLY A 45 10.52 -10.73 -25.48
CA GLY A 45 9.26 -11.05 -24.79
C GLY A 45 9.51 -11.50 -23.35
N LEU A 46 10.53 -12.31 -23.11
CA LEU A 46 10.91 -12.73 -21.75
C LEU A 46 11.31 -11.53 -20.88
N ALA A 47 12.19 -10.66 -21.38
CA ALA A 47 12.65 -9.48 -20.63
C ALA A 47 11.48 -8.52 -20.28
N ILE A 48 10.55 -8.32 -21.23
CA ILE A 48 9.36 -7.49 -21.01
C ILE A 48 8.44 -8.15 -19.96
N SER A 49 8.17 -9.46 -20.07
CA SER A 49 7.29 -10.18 -19.14
C SER A 49 7.86 -10.20 -17.72
N GLU A 50 9.17 -10.41 -17.55
CA GLU A 50 9.81 -10.35 -16.23
C GLU A 50 9.75 -8.96 -15.61
N LYS A 51 9.90 -7.90 -16.40
CA LYS A 51 9.72 -6.52 -15.94
C LYS A 51 8.26 -6.27 -15.53
N MET A 52 7.28 -6.73 -16.31
CA MET A 52 5.85 -6.61 -15.96
C MET A 52 5.52 -7.39 -14.68
N ARG A 53 6.03 -8.61 -14.50
CA ARG A 53 5.87 -9.40 -13.28
C ARG A 53 6.47 -8.70 -12.05
N GLY A 54 7.63 -8.06 -12.22
CA GLY A 54 8.21 -7.22 -11.17
C GLY A 54 7.29 -6.06 -10.79
N GLN A 55 6.69 -5.40 -11.79
CA GLN A 55 5.73 -4.31 -11.56
C GLN A 55 4.43 -4.81 -10.92
N ILE A 56 3.84 -5.91 -11.38
CA ILE A 56 2.62 -6.50 -10.79
C ILE A 56 2.83 -6.77 -9.31
N ARG A 57 3.90 -7.49 -8.95
CA ARG A 57 4.24 -7.76 -7.53
C ARG A 57 4.50 -6.47 -6.74
N GLY A 58 5.10 -5.47 -7.38
CA GLY A 58 5.31 -4.16 -6.78
C GLY A 58 4.00 -3.42 -6.51
N LEU A 59 3.02 -3.49 -7.41
CA LEU A 59 1.68 -2.89 -7.23
C LEU A 59 0.87 -3.62 -6.14
N GLU A 60 0.96 -4.95 -6.05
CA GLU A 60 0.35 -5.72 -4.97
C GLU A 60 0.90 -5.32 -3.59
N MET A 61 2.22 -5.17 -3.48
CA MET A 61 2.84 -4.70 -2.24
C MET A 61 2.47 -3.26 -1.93
N ALA A 62 2.40 -2.38 -2.94
CA ALA A 62 1.97 -1.00 -2.78
C ALA A 62 0.51 -0.91 -2.28
N SER A 63 -0.37 -1.78 -2.76
CA SER A 63 -1.75 -1.90 -2.27
C SER A 63 -1.80 -2.31 -0.80
N LYS A 64 -0.98 -3.27 -0.37
CA LYS A 64 -0.87 -3.66 1.05
C LYS A 64 -0.33 -2.51 1.90
N ASN A 65 0.73 -1.83 1.44
CA ASN A 65 1.28 -0.68 2.15
C ASN A 65 0.25 0.46 2.30
N ALA A 66 -0.60 0.66 1.30
CA ALA A 66 -1.69 1.65 1.37
C ALA A 66 -2.76 1.23 2.39
N GLN A 67 -3.11 -0.06 2.48
CA GLN A 67 -4.02 -0.59 3.50
C GLN A 67 -3.45 -0.45 4.92
N ASP A 68 -2.15 -0.74 5.09
CA ASP A 68 -1.45 -0.51 6.37
C ASP A 68 -1.47 0.98 6.75
N GLY A 69 -1.29 1.86 5.76
CA GLY A 69 -1.42 3.31 5.94
C GLY A 69 -2.82 3.73 6.40
N ILE A 70 -3.87 3.17 5.81
CA ILE A 70 -5.26 3.40 6.24
C ILE A 70 -5.46 2.94 7.69
N SER A 71 -4.95 1.77 8.06
CA SER A 71 -5.08 1.23 9.42
C SER A 71 -4.37 2.12 10.46
N LEU A 72 -3.19 2.66 10.11
CA LEU A 72 -2.48 3.62 10.94
C LEU A 72 -3.30 4.90 11.12
N ILE A 73 -3.84 5.46 10.02
CA ILE A 73 -4.66 6.66 10.05
C ILE A 73 -5.92 6.45 10.90
N GLN A 74 -6.59 5.32 10.76
CA GLN A 74 -7.78 4.99 11.55
C GLN A 74 -7.46 4.88 13.06
N THR A 75 -6.28 4.35 13.40
CA THR A 75 -5.82 4.31 14.80
C THR A 75 -5.62 5.73 15.35
N ALA A 76 -4.99 6.61 14.59
CA ALA A 76 -4.83 8.02 14.98
C ALA A 76 -6.18 8.76 15.07
N GLU A 77 -7.09 8.53 14.11
CA GLU A 77 -8.42 9.16 14.09
C GLU A 77 -9.27 8.71 15.27
N GLY A 78 -9.22 7.44 15.66
CA GLY A 78 -9.90 6.92 16.86
C GLY A 78 -9.46 7.69 18.11
N ALA A 79 -8.16 7.83 18.31
CA ALA A 79 -7.60 8.59 19.43
C ALA A 79 -8.00 10.07 19.39
N LEU A 80 -7.98 10.70 18.21
CA LEU A 80 -8.40 12.09 18.04
C LEU A 80 -9.89 12.29 18.30
N THR A 81 -10.72 11.28 18.10
CA THR A 81 -12.15 11.33 18.41
C THR A 81 -12.37 11.40 19.92
N GLU A 82 -11.63 10.60 20.69
CA GLU A 82 -11.66 10.67 22.16
C GLU A 82 -11.11 12.00 22.67
N THR A 83 -9.97 12.46 22.14
CA THR A 83 -9.41 13.78 22.48
C THR A 83 -10.43 14.90 22.21
N HIS A 84 -11.15 14.84 21.09
CA HIS A 84 -12.20 15.82 20.76
C HIS A 84 -13.33 15.80 21.79
N SER A 85 -13.78 14.61 22.21
CA SER A 85 -14.82 14.45 23.22
C SER A 85 -14.39 15.01 24.57
N ILE A 86 -13.15 14.77 24.98
CA ILE A 86 -12.55 15.32 26.20
C ILE A 86 -12.51 16.86 26.14
N LEU A 87 -12.02 17.43 25.02
CA LEU A 87 -11.97 18.89 24.85
C LEU A 87 -13.38 19.52 24.91
N GLN A 88 -14.40 18.88 24.35
CA GLN A 88 -15.78 19.35 24.50
C GLN A 88 -16.23 19.34 25.97
N ARG A 89 -15.87 18.31 26.72
CA ARG A 89 -16.16 18.25 28.14
C ARG A 89 -15.41 19.33 28.93
N VAL A 90 -14.14 19.56 28.61
CA VAL A 90 -13.37 20.66 29.22
C VAL A 90 -14.04 22.02 28.90
N ARG A 91 -14.51 22.21 27.67
CA ARG A 91 -15.27 23.43 27.30
C ARG A 91 -16.52 23.64 28.14
N GLU A 92 -17.31 22.57 28.35
CA GLU A 92 -18.49 22.63 29.23
C GLU A 92 -18.13 23.07 30.67
N LEU A 93 -17.06 22.49 31.22
CA LEU A 93 -16.58 22.80 32.57
C LEU A 93 -16.05 24.23 32.67
N VAL A 94 -15.31 24.73 31.67
CA VAL A 94 -14.86 26.14 31.62
C VAL A 94 -16.07 27.10 31.59
N VAL A 95 -17.10 26.78 30.76
CA VAL A 95 -18.33 27.60 30.72
C VAL A 95 -19.10 27.53 32.05
N GLN A 96 -19.13 26.36 32.69
CA GLN A 96 -19.75 26.22 34.02
C GLN A 96 -19.01 27.06 35.07
N ALA A 97 -17.67 27.02 35.08
CA ALA A 97 -16.83 27.79 35.99
C ALA A 97 -16.95 29.30 35.78
N GLY A 98 -17.26 29.75 34.55
CA GLY A 98 -17.51 31.15 34.22
C GLY A 98 -18.70 31.77 34.93
N ASN A 99 -19.60 30.95 35.54
CA ASN A 99 -20.73 31.45 36.33
C ASN A 99 -20.33 31.79 37.78
N THR A 100 -19.43 32.74 37.93
CA THR A 100 -18.86 33.17 39.22
C THR A 100 -19.89 33.76 40.19
N GLY A 101 -21.11 34.09 39.74
CA GLY A 101 -22.20 34.61 40.60
C GLY A 101 -22.86 33.54 41.44
N THR A 102 -22.67 32.25 41.18
CA THR A 102 -23.33 31.14 41.90
C THR A 102 -22.37 30.07 42.39
N GLN A 103 -21.07 30.21 42.14
CA GLN A 103 -20.06 29.21 42.49
C GLN A 103 -19.06 29.79 43.50
N ASP A 104 -18.75 28.99 44.50
CA ASP A 104 -17.76 29.30 45.52
C ASP A 104 -16.38 28.74 45.11
N ASP A 105 -15.30 29.18 45.79
CA ASP A 105 -13.94 28.71 45.58
C ASP A 105 -13.80 27.19 45.71
N THR A 106 -14.63 26.54 46.50
CA THR A 106 -14.70 25.09 46.68
C THR A 106 -15.24 24.40 45.44
N ASP A 107 -16.28 24.98 44.82
CA ASP A 107 -16.91 24.47 43.60
C ASP A 107 -15.95 24.63 42.41
N LEU A 108 -15.32 25.80 42.28
CA LEU A 108 -14.27 26.05 41.27
C LEU A 108 -13.08 25.09 41.46
N GLY A 109 -12.73 24.75 42.73
CA GLY A 109 -11.75 23.75 43.06
C GLY A 109 -12.09 22.36 42.50
N ALA A 110 -13.33 21.91 42.70
CA ALA A 110 -13.79 20.62 42.19
C ALA A 110 -13.82 20.56 40.64
N ILE A 111 -14.28 21.65 40.01
CA ILE A 111 -14.25 21.76 38.54
C ILE A 111 -12.80 21.72 38.00
N GLN A 112 -11.87 22.41 38.66
CA GLN A 112 -10.46 22.40 38.27
C GLN A 112 -9.84 21.01 38.41
N GLU A 113 -10.19 20.22 39.41
CA GLU A 113 -9.72 18.84 39.53
C GLU A 113 -10.26 17.95 38.42
N GLU A 114 -11.52 18.12 37.98
CA GLU A 114 -12.08 17.41 36.82
C GLU A 114 -11.34 17.81 35.55
N ILE A 115 -11.11 19.11 35.33
CA ILE A 115 -10.37 19.59 34.16
C ILE A 115 -8.93 19.02 34.15
N ALA A 116 -8.25 19.06 35.31
CA ALA A 116 -6.87 18.55 35.42
C ALA A 116 -6.77 17.04 35.06
N ASN A 117 -7.74 16.24 35.54
CA ASN A 117 -7.81 14.82 35.19
C ASN A 117 -8.09 14.60 33.69
N LEU A 118 -8.96 15.39 33.10
CA LEU A 118 -9.25 15.32 31.65
C LEU A 118 -8.05 15.76 30.81
N VAL A 119 -7.32 16.79 31.22
CA VAL A 119 -6.09 17.27 30.55
C VAL A 119 -4.97 16.24 30.70
N GLU A 120 -4.85 15.59 31.87
CA GLU A 120 -3.89 14.49 32.05
C GLU A 120 -4.20 13.29 31.16
N GLU A 121 -5.50 12.98 30.92
CA GLU A 121 -5.91 11.92 29.99
C GLU A 121 -5.57 12.25 28.55
N ILE A 122 -5.58 13.52 28.13
CA ILE A 122 -5.06 13.93 26.81
C ILE A 122 -3.55 13.62 26.71
N GLY A 123 -2.80 13.91 27.77
CA GLY A 123 -1.35 13.71 27.88
C GLY A 123 -0.52 14.93 27.50
N ASP A 124 0.66 15.04 28.12
CA ASP A 124 1.56 16.19 27.97
C ASP A 124 2.60 16.04 26.83
N GLY A 125 2.63 14.89 26.16
CA GLY A 125 3.61 14.60 25.11
C GLY A 125 4.97 14.15 25.64
N SER A 126 5.14 14.02 26.97
CA SER A 126 6.42 13.66 27.59
C SER A 126 6.57 12.15 27.88
N GLY A 127 5.63 11.33 27.42
CA GLY A 127 5.67 9.88 27.56
C GLY A 127 4.95 9.34 28.80
N LYS A 128 4.12 10.17 29.44
CA LYS A 128 3.21 9.76 30.51
C LYS A 128 1.90 9.18 29.93
N ASN A 129 0.96 8.83 30.77
CA ASN A 129 -0.17 7.94 30.48
C ASN A 129 -1.32 8.51 29.62
N GLY A 130 -1.18 9.63 28.93
CA GLY A 130 -2.24 10.26 28.15
C GLY A 130 -2.47 9.60 26.77
N ILE A 131 -3.59 9.94 26.14
CA ILE A 131 -3.98 9.44 24.80
C ILE A 131 -2.90 9.77 23.76
N SER A 132 -2.31 10.99 23.82
CA SER A 132 -1.25 11.40 22.90
C SER A 132 0.01 10.55 23.00
N ASP A 133 0.29 10.00 24.19
CA ASP A 133 1.48 9.20 24.49
C ASP A 133 1.26 7.70 24.31
N ARG A 134 0.03 7.21 24.51
CA ARG A 134 -0.33 5.79 24.39
C ARG A 134 -0.69 5.38 22.96
N THR A 135 -1.13 6.34 22.12
CA THR A 135 -1.53 6.03 20.76
C THR A 135 -0.31 5.69 19.92
N GLU A 136 -0.13 4.41 19.67
CA GLU A 136 0.97 3.90 18.85
C GLU A 136 0.49 2.90 17.81
N PHE A 137 1.23 2.83 16.71
CA PHE A 137 1.06 1.82 15.68
C PHE A 137 2.41 1.18 15.39
N ASN A 138 2.53 -0.11 15.67
CA ASN A 138 3.79 -0.87 15.53
C ASN A 138 4.99 -0.18 16.23
N GLY A 139 4.79 0.28 17.48
CA GLY A 139 5.81 0.95 18.29
C GLY A 139 6.13 2.40 17.87
N LYS A 140 5.43 2.95 16.88
CA LYS A 140 5.53 4.36 16.49
C LYS A 140 4.42 5.16 17.16
N LYS A 141 4.78 6.11 18.00
CA LYS A 141 3.84 7.03 18.63
C LYS A 141 3.37 8.06 17.61
N LEU A 142 2.04 8.21 17.45
CA LEU A 142 1.46 8.97 16.35
C LEU A 142 1.14 10.42 16.72
N LEU A 143 0.77 10.71 17.97
CA LEU A 143 0.20 11.99 18.39
C LEU A 143 1.14 12.84 19.28
N ASN A 144 2.35 12.34 19.58
CA ASN A 144 3.31 13.03 20.46
C ASN A 144 4.18 14.08 19.74
N GLY A 145 3.91 14.36 18.45
CA GLY A 145 4.69 15.32 17.65
C GLY A 145 5.92 14.74 16.97
N ALA A 146 6.20 13.44 17.10
CA ALA A 146 7.34 12.81 16.42
C ALA A 146 7.23 12.88 14.89
N PHE A 147 6.03 13.04 14.37
CA PHE A 147 5.72 13.11 12.93
C PHE A 147 5.11 14.47 12.53
N ALA A 148 5.33 15.50 13.34
CA ALA A 148 4.90 16.86 13.01
C ALA A 148 5.69 17.42 11.81
N ASP A 149 5.12 18.45 11.18
CA ASP A 149 5.77 19.12 10.06
C ASP A 149 7.15 19.65 10.44
N GLY A 150 8.16 19.35 9.63
CA GLY A 150 9.54 19.71 9.89
C GLY A 150 10.34 18.75 10.81
N THR A 151 9.73 17.74 11.44
CA THR A 151 10.44 16.79 12.31
C THR A 151 10.70 15.47 11.58
N ALA A 152 9.67 14.69 11.34
CA ALA A 152 9.71 13.46 10.54
C ALA A 152 8.38 13.27 9.82
N THR A 153 8.41 12.60 8.68
CA THR A 153 7.22 12.32 7.90
C THR A 153 6.92 10.82 7.86
N LEU A 154 5.65 10.46 7.94
CA LEU A 154 5.20 9.10 7.67
C LEU A 154 5.14 8.90 6.17
N THR A 155 6.11 8.16 5.64
CA THR A 155 6.20 7.88 4.20
C THR A 155 5.61 6.52 3.89
N PHE A 156 4.60 6.48 3.03
CA PHE A 156 4.00 5.27 2.50
C PHE A 156 4.41 5.09 1.03
N GLN A 157 5.03 3.96 0.70
CA GLN A 157 5.34 3.59 -0.68
C GLN A 157 4.08 3.02 -1.32
N ILE A 158 3.39 3.85 -2.11
CA ILE A 158 2.09 3.56 -2.72
C ILE A 158 2.18 3.24 -4.22
N GLY A 159 3.35 2.86 -4.70
CA GLY A 159 3.53 2.45 -6.09
C GLY A 159 4.75 1.55 -6.29
N ALA A 160 4.78 0.87 -7.44
CA ALA A 160 5.82 -0.11 -7.78
C ALA A 160 7.18 0.51 -8.14
N ASN A 161 7.22 1.82 -8.42
CA ASN A 161 8.41 2.49 -8.94
C ASN A 161 8.99 3.46 -7.91
N LYS A 162 10.24 3.87 -8.16
CA LYS A 162 10.93 4.89 -7.36
C LYS A 162 10.14 6.20 -7.32
N ALA A 163 10.15 6.87 -6.17
CA ALA A 163 9.49 8.16 -5.91
C ALA A 163 7.95 8.15 -5.92
N GLN A 164 7.30 6.98 -5.99
CA GLN A 164 5.85 6.85 -5.86
C GLN A 164 5.45 6.69 -4.39
N LYS A 165 5.64 7.74 -3.61
CA LYS A 165 5.39 7.77 -2.17
C LYS A 165 4.34 8.81 -1.81
N LEU A 166 3.68 8.59 -0.69
CA LEU A 166 2.80 9.53 -0.03
C LEU A 166 3.40 9.86 1.34
N ASP A 167 3.67 11.12 1.54
CA ASP A 167 4.15 11.62 2.82
C ASP A 167 2.96 12.20 3.61
N VAL A 168 2.85 11.85 4.88
CA VAL A 168 1.78 12.26 5.78
C VAL A 168 2.39 12.78 7.07
N ASN A 169 1.95 13.96 7.51
CA ASN A 169 2.36 14.57 8.77
C ASN A 169 1.20 14.52 9.76
N ILE A 170 1.51 14.22 11.00
CA ILE A 170 0.58 14.26 12.13
C ILE A 170 1.17 15.22 13.16
N GLU A 171 0.48 16.34 13.37
CA GLU A 171 0.89 17.34 14.35
C GLU A 171 0.83 16.80 15.77
N ALA A 172 1.55 17.45 16.68
CA ALA A 172 1.47 17.13 18.10
C ALA A 172 0.07 17.45 18.62
N MET A 173 -0.55 16.46 19.28
CA MET A 173 -1.91 16.57 19.85
C MET A 173 -1.90 16.36 21.37
N SER A 174 -0.81 16.81 22.01
CA SER A 174 -0.67 16.84 23.46
C SER A 174 -1.31 18.09 24.06
N SER A 175 -1.63 18.05 25.34
CA SER A 175 -2.20 19.21 26.08
C SER A 175 -1.31 20.45 26.02
N ASN A 176 0.01 20.26 25.88
CA ASN A 176 0.99 21.35 25.71
C ASN A 176 1.05 21.94 24.30
N ALA A 177 0.62 21.17 23.29
CA ALA A 177 0.65 21.58 21.89
C ALA A 177 -0.72 22.04 21.38
N LEU A 178 -1.78 21.71 22.11
CA LEU A 178 -3.15 22.13 21.81
C LEU A 178 -3.47 23.44 22.56
N GLY A 179 -4.09 24.40 21.88
CA GLY A 179 -4.50 25.66 22.53
C GLY A 179 -4.87 26.76 21.55
N ALA A 180 -4.81 28.01 22.02
CA ALA A 180 -5.07 29.16 21.18
C ALA A 180 -3.92 29.40 20.19
N VAL A 181 -4.27 29.59 18.93
CA VAL A 181 -3.34 29.76 17.81
C VAL A 181 -3.36 31.21 17.37
N ASP A 182 -2.21 31.81 17.19
CA ASP A 182 -2.11 33.13 16.57
C ASP A 182 -2.68 33.08 15.14
N ALA A 183 -3.61 33.96 14.84
CA ALA A 183 -4.28 34.05 13.55
C ALA A 183 -3.35 34.41 12.38
N VAL A 184 -2.17 34.95 12.68
CA VAL A 184 -1.19 35.43 11.68
C VAL A 184 -0.09 34.40 11.44
N THR A 185 0.50 33.84 12.51
CA THR A 185 1.62 32.89 12.41
C THR A 185 1.15 31.44 12.36
N GLY A 186 -0.03 31.12 12.89
CA GLY A 186 -0.52 29.76 13.03
C GLY A 186 0.12 28.97 14.17
N ASP A 187 1.02 29.58 14.93
CA ASP A 187 1.71 28.98 16.06
C ASP A 187 0.89 29.10 17.36
N LEU A 188 1.15 28.23 18.33
CA LEU A 188 0.55 28.30 19.64
C LEU A 188 1.00 29.58 20.34
N VAL A 189 0.05 30.35 20.90
CA VAL A 189 0.37 31.53 21.71
C VAL A 189 0.98 31.06 23.02
N ALA A 190 2.16 31.60 23.37
CA ALA A 190 2.88 31.21 24.57
C ALA A 190 2.03 31.39 25.83
N GLY A 191 1.90 30.36 26.66
CA GLY A 191 1.08 30.37 27.88
C GLY A 191 -0.41 30.27 27.64
N GLN A 192 -0.85 29.79 26.47
CA GLN A 192 -2.24 29.57 26.10
C GLN A 192 -2.44 28.14 25.57
N ALA A 193 -1.82 27.17 26.22
CA ALA A 193 -2.05 25.74 25.99
C ALA A 193 -3.23 25.24 26.83
N VAL A 194 -3.81 24.11 26.43
CA VAL A 194 -4.85 23.44 27.23
C VAL A 194 -4.33 23.06 28.62
N ALA A 195 -3.03 22.79 28.76
CA ALA A 195 -2.38 22.52 30.03
C ALA A 195 -2.37 23.73 30.99
N ASP A 196 -2.51 24.97 30.49
CA ASP A 196 -2.47 26.20 31.27
C ASP A 196 -3.84 26.65 31.77
N ILE A 197 -4.90 25.90 31.50
CA ILE A 197 -6.29 26.22 31.94
C ILE A 197 -6.37 26.12 33.45
N ASP A 198 -6.72 27.25 34.09
CA ASP A 198 -6.93 27.34 35.53
C ASP A 198 -8.20 28.16 35.87
N VAL A 199 -9.29 27.48 36.12
CA VAL A 199 -10.60 28.13 36.42
C VAL A 199 -10.68 28.69 37.83
N LYS A 200 -9.78 28.31 38.77
CA LYS A 200 -9.73 28.90 40.12
C LYS A 200 -9.42 30.39 40.08
N GLN A 201 -8.75 30.84 39.04
CA GLN A 201 -8.38 32.24 38.86
C GLN A 201 -9.57 33.16 38.57
N PHE A 202 -10.75 32.61 38.21
CA PHE A 202 -11.95 33.43 37.97
C PHE A 202 -12.46 34.13 39.23
N ALA A 203 -12.17 33.60 40.42
CA ALA A 203 -12.45 34.24 41.70
C ALA A 203 -11.36 35.25 42.11
N ALA A 204 -10.21 35.29 41.43
CA ALA A 204 -9.12 36.19 41.77
C ALA A 204 -9.32 37.60 41.20
N PRO A 205 -8.92 38.65 41.92
CA PRO A 205 -9.09 40.04 41.45
C PRO A 205 -8.28 40.41 40.22
N THR A 206 -7.22 39.61 39.89
CA THR A 206 -6.38 39.77 38.69
C THR A 206 -6.03 38.39 38.15
N PRO A 207 -6.90 37.76 37.34
CA PRO A 207 -6.61 36.46 36.75
C PRO A 207 -5.47 36.60 35.72
N SER A 208 -4.60 35.60 35.66
CA SER A 208 -3.54 35.54 34.62
C SER A 208 -4.13 35.27 33.25
N LEU A 209 -5.22 34.48 33.21
CA LEU A 209 -6.01 34.20 31.99
C LEU A 209 -7.48 34.52 32.29
N THR A 210 -8.09 35.38 31.48
CA THR A 210 -9.50 35.70 31.56
C THR A 210 -10.38 34.54 31.10
N PHE A 211 -11.67 34.55 31.47
CA PHE A 211 -12.64 33.55 30.99
C PHE A 211 -12.64 33.42 29.45
N ASP A 212 -12.67 34.57 28.76
CA ASP A 212 -12.68 34.57 27.28
C ASP A 212 -11.41 33.94 26.69
N GLN A 213 -10.24 34.22 27.31
CA GLN A 213 -8.99 33.62 26.86
C GLN A 213 -8.94 32.09 27.09
N GLN A 214 -9.45 31.61 28.21
CA GLN A 214 -9.52 30.17 28.47
C GLN A 214 -10.54 29.48 27.55
N LEU A 215 -11.60 30.13 27.18
CA LEU A 215 -12.55 29.63 26.19
C LEU A 215 -11.91 29.59 24.79
N ASP A 216 -11.18 30.64 24.42
CA ASP A 216 -10.43 30.69 23.15
C ASP A 216 -9.35 29.59 23.04
N ILE A 217 -8.70 29.24 24.17
CA ILE A 217 -7.73 28.13 24.23
C ILE A 217 -8.42 26.81 23.86
N VAL A 218 -9.57 26.53 24.48
CA VAL A 218 -10.31 25.27 24.24
C VAL A 218 -10.89 25.24 22.83
N ASP A 219 -11.48 26.32 22.37
CA ASP A 219 -12.03 26.42 21.01
C ASP A 219 -10.92 26.33 19.95
N GLY A 220 -9.74 26.88 20.22
CA GLY A 220 -8.53 26.71 19.40
C GLY A 220 -8.07 25.27 19.33
N ALA A 221 -8.00 24.57 20.47
CA ALA A 221 -7.66 23.16 20.56
C ALA A 221 -8.65 22.27 19.79
N ILE A 222 -9.95 22.48 19.96
CA ILE A 222 -11.00 21.78 19.22
C ILE A 222 -10.83 21.97 17.70
N LYS A 223 -10.52 23.20 17.28
CA LYS A 223 -10.28 23.51 15.87
C LYS A 223 -9.04 22.81 15.32
N GLN A 224 -7.95 22.76 16.09
CA GLN A 224 -6.73 22.05 15.71
C GLN A 224 -6.99 20.54 15.52
N VAL A 225 -7.64 19.88 16.49
CA VAL A 225 -8.01 18.47 16.41
C VAL A 225 -8.93 18.21 15.20
N SER A 226 -9.92 19.07 14.98
CA SER A 226 -10.83 18.97 13.84
C SER A 226 -10.11 19.11 12.50
N ASN A 227 -9.19 20.05 12.39
CA ASN A 227 -8.37 20.24 11.19
C ASN A 227 -7.48 19.03 10.93
N GLN A 228 -6.85 18.46 11.96
CA GLN A 228 -6.02 17.26 11.82
C GLN A 228 -6.85 16.06 11.38
N ARG A 229 -8.03 15.85 11.96
CA ARG A 229 -8.96 14.80 11.51
C ARG A 229 -9.37 14.98 10.05
N SER A 230 -9.66 16.21 9.64
CA SER A 230 -9.99 16.51 8.24
C SER A 230 -8.83 16.21 7.29
N LYS A 231 -7.58 16.55 7.68
CA LYS A 231 -6.37 16.20 6.91
C LYS A 231 -6.23 14.68 6.79
N LEU A 232 -6.40 13.94 7.89
CA LEU A 232 -6.29 12.47 7.90
C LEU A 232 -7.39 11.81 7.05
N GLY A 233 -8.63 12.28 7.14
CA GLY A 233 -9.74 11.81 6.29
C GLY A 233 -9.49 12.05 4.80
N ALA A 234 -8.92 13.20 4.44
CA ALA A 234 -8.54 13.48 3.05
C ALA A 234 -7.44 12.54 2.54
N VAL A 235 -6.46 12.21 3.40
CA VAL A 235 -5.39 11.26 3.08
C VAL A 235 -5.97 9.85 2.94
N GLN A 236 -6.89 9.44 3.81
CA GLN A 236 -7.57 8.14 3.71
C GLN A 236 -8.30 8.00 2.37
N ASN A 237 -9.13 8.97 1.98
CA ASN A 237 -9.81 8.98 0.69
C ASN A 237 -8.81 8.88 -0.48
N ARG A 238 -7.69 9.59 -0.39
CA ARG A 238 -6.63 9.52 -1.40
C ARG A 238 -6.00 8.13 -1.48
N LEU A 239 -5.76 7.47 -0.35
CA LEU A 239 -5.24 6.10 -0.31
C LEU A 239 -6.23 5.10 -0.90
N GLU A 240 -7.52 5.22 -0.62
CA GLU A 240 -8.58 4.39 -1.20
C GLU A 240 -8.64 4.52 -2.73
N HIS A 241 -8.61 5.75 -3.25
CA HIS A 241 -8.52 5.97 -4.71
C HIS A 241 -7.23 5.41 -5.31
N THR A 242 -6.11 5.49 -4.57
CA THR A 242 -4.85 4.91 -5.01
C THR A 242 -4.96 3.38 -5.08
N ILE A 243 -5.51 2.71 -4.07
CA ILE A 243 -5.72 1.25 -4.07
C ILE A 243 -6.55 0.82 -5.30
N ASN A 244 -7.65 1.52 -5.59
CA ASN A 244 -8.48 1.23 -6.76
C ASN A 244 -7.70 1.38 -8.07
N ASN A 245 -6.88 2.42 -8.19
CA ASN A 245 -6.02 2.64 -9.38
C ASN A 245 -4.93 1.56 -9.49
N LEU A 246 -4.30 1.17 -8.37
CA LEU A 246 -3.30 0.10 -8.33
C LEU A 246 -3.90 -1.24 -8.75
N GLY A 247 -5.13 -1.54 -8.32
CA GLY A 247 -5.89 -2.72 -8.73
C GLY A 247 -6.12 -2.76 -10.23
N ALA A 248 -6.69 -1.70 -10.80
CA ALA A 248 -6.93 -1.60 -12.25
C ALA A 248 -5.62 -1.66 -13.06
N SER A 249 -4.55 -1.02 -12.57
CA SER A 249 -3.24 -1.08 -13.23
C SER A 249 -2.64 -2.47 -13.18
N GLY A 250 -2.77 -3.17 -12.05
CA GLY A 250 -2.33 -4.56 -11.86
C GLY A 250 -3.06 -5.52 -12.80
N GLU A 251 -4.38 -5.41 -12.91
CA GLU A 251 -5.20 -6.20 -13.83
C GLU A 251 -4.78 -5.99 -15.29
N ASN A 252 -4.61 -4.75 -15.72
CA ASN A 252 -4.17 -4.42 -17.07
C ASN A 252 -2.77 -4.97 -17.38
N LEU A 253 -1.83 -4.88 -16.43
CA LEU A 253 -0.50 -5.43 -16.60
C LEU A 253 -0.52 -6.96 -16.64
N THR A 254 -1.34 -7.61 -15.82
CA THR A 254 -1.53 -9.06 -15.83
C THR A 254 -2.11 -9.53 -17.16
N ALA A 255 -3.12 -8.83 -17.69
CA ALA A 255 -3.68 -9.13 -19.00
C ALA A 255 -2.66 -8.90 -20.14
N ALA A 256 -1.78 -7.92 -20.02
CA ALA A 256 -0.72 -7.68 -21.00
C ALA A 256 0.40 -8.74 -20.91
N GLU A 257 0.79 -9.13 -19.71
CA GLU A 257 1.77 -10.21 -19.48
C GLU A 257 1.26 -11.54 -20.00
N SER A 258 0.00 -11.88 -19.73
CA SER A 258 -0.66 -13.08 -20.25
C SER A 258 -0.60 -13.16 -21.79
N ARG A 259 -0.89 -12.06 -22.49
CA ARG A 259 -0.81 -12.03 -23.97
C ARG A 259 0.62 -12.27 -24.50
N ILE A 260 1.64 -11.92 -23.72
CA ILE A 260 3.04 -12.13 -24.13
C ILE A 260 3.50 -13.56 -23.81
N ARG A 261 3.18 -14.05 -22.62
CA ARG A 261 3.80 -15.25 -22.07
C ARG A 261 2.93 -16.49 -22.09
N ASP A 262 1.60 -16.36 -22.01
CA ASP A 262 0.74 -17.53 -21.96
C ASP A 262 0.53 -18.15 -23.33
N VAL A 263 0.35 -19.46 -23.35
CA VAL A 263 0.12 -20.25 -24.55
C VAL A 263 -1.38 -20.39 -24.82
N ASP A 264 -1.76 -20.27 -26.09
CA ASP A 264 -3.06 -20.74 -26.55
C ASP A 264 -3.05 -22.27 -26.63
N MET A 265 -3.64 -22.92 -25.63
CA MET A 265 -3.65 -24.38 -25.48
C MET A 265 -4.28 -25.07 -26.69
N ALA A 266 -5.36 -24.50 -27.29
CA ALA A 266 -6.05 -25.12 -28.40
C ALA A 266 -5.17 -25.14 -29.65
N LYS A 267 -4.48 -24.04 -29.93
CA LYS A 267 -3.54 -23.92 -31.04
C LYS A 267 -2.33 -24.83 -30.85
N GLU A 268 -1.72 -24.82 -29.68
CA GLU A 268 -0.52 -25.62 -29.39
C GLU A 268 -0.82 -27.12 -29.39
N MET A 269 -1.99 -27.57 -28.91
CA MET A 269 -2.46 -28.95 -29.04
C MET A 269 -2.64 -29.38 -30.49
N SER A 270 -3.16 -28.50 -31.35
CA SER A 270 -3.30 -28.77 -32.78
C SER A 270 -1.92 -28.93 -33.43
N GLU A 271 -0.94 -28.08 -33.10
CA GLU A 271 0.44 -28.18 -33.57
C GLU A 271 1.15 -29.43 -33.03
N PHE A 272 0.94 -29.78 -31.78
CA PHE A 272 1.46 -31.03 -31.19
C PHE A 272 0.93 -32.27 -31.92
N THR A 273 -0.40 -32.33 -32.15
CA THR A 273 -1.03 -33.45 -32.86
C THR A 273 -0.51 -33.55 -34.29
N LYS A 274 -0.38 -32.43 -35.00
CA LYS A 274 0.22 -32.36 -36.36
C LYS A 274 1.66 -32.89 -36.33
N ASN A 275 2.51 -32.45 -35.41
CA ASN A 275 3.90 -32.89 -35.33
C ASN A 275 4.03 -34.37 -34.99
N ASN A 276 3.10 -34.89 -34.17
CA ASN A 276 3.06 -36.32 -33.85
C ASN A 276 2.65 -37.17 -35.07
N ILE A 277 1.64 -36.75 -35.82
CA ILE A 277 1.27 -37.39 -37.10
C ILE A 277 2.42 -37.34 -38.10
N LEU A 278 3.10 -36.20 -38.24
CA LEU A 278 4.25 -36.05 -39.13
C LEU A 278 5.44 -36.92 -38.69
N SER A 279 5.66 -37.11 -37.40
CA SER A 279 6.69 -38.03 -36.88
C SER A 279 6.38 -39.47 -37.26
N GLN A 280 5.13 -39.94 -37.09
CA GLN A 280 4.71 -41.27 -37.49
C GLN A 280 4.82 -41.47 -38.99
N ALA A 281 4.37 -40.49 -39.79
CA ALA A 281 4.52 -40.52 -41.24
C ALA A 281 6.00 -40.55 -41.69
N SER A 282 6.86 -39.79 -41.03
CA SER A 282 8.30 -39.77 -41.32
C SER A 282 8.96 -41.12 -40.98
N GLN A 283 8.54 -41.79 -39.92
CA GLN A 283 9.01 -43.14 -39.57
C GLN A 283 8.62 -44.17 -40.66
N ALA A 284 7.37 -44.11 -41.13
CA ALA A 284 6.90 -44.97 -42.19
C ALA A 284 7.65 -44.70 -43.53
N MET A 285 7.84 -43.46 -43.86
CA MET A 285 8.63 -43.06 -45.05
C MET A 285 10.09 -43.45 -44.95
N LEU A 286 10.70 -43.39 -43.76
CA LEU A 286 12.07 -43.87 -43.53
C LEU A 286 12.18 -45.40 -43.75
N ALA A 287 11.25 -46.16 -43.24
CA ALA A 287 11.17 -47.61 -43.48
C ALA A 287 11.07 -47.91 -44.99
N GLN A 288 10.20 -47.20 -45.70
CA GLN A 288 10.02 -47.33 -47.15
C GLN A 288 11.32 -46.92 -47.92
N ALA A 289 11.96 -45.83 -47.52
CA ALA A 289 13.23 -45.36 -48.16
C ALA A 289 14.36 -46.37 -47.95
N ASN A 290 14.39 -47.11 -46.84
CA ASN A 290 15.39 -48.15 -46.56
C ASN A 290 15.14 -49.41 -47.37
N GLN A 291 13.93 -49.73 -47.78
CA GLN A 291 13.59 -50.90 -48.62
C GLN A 291 13.90 -50.67 -50.11
N GLN A 292 13.88 -49.43 -50.61
CA GLN A 292 14.15 -49.12 -52.02
C GLN A 292 15.49 -49.67 -52.54
N PRO A 293 16.65 -49.52 -51.88
CA PRO A 293 17.90 -50.10 -52.33
C PRO A 293 17.91 -51.65 -52.40
N GLN A 294 17.19 -52.28 -51.46
CA GLN A 294 17.07 -53.74 -51.43
C GLN A 294 16.27 -54.30 -52.60
N ASN A 295 15.16 -53.65 -52.96
CA ASN A 295 14.35 -54.02 -54.11
C ASN A 295 15.11 -53.89 -55.42
N VAL A 296 15.99 -52.85 -55.55
CA VAL A 296 16.84 -52.67 -56.75
C VAL A 296 17.92 -53.73 -56.80
N LEU A 297 18.53 -54.14 -55.68
CA LEU A 297 19.47 -55.22 -55.57
C LEU A 297 18.85 -56.58 -55.97
N GLN A 298 17.60 -56.85 -55.71
CA GLN A 298 16.87 -58.04 -56.11
C GLN A 298 16.55 -58.05 -57.61
N LEU A 299 16.39 -56.87 -58.25
CA LEU A 299 16.17 -56.75 -59.70
C LEU A 299 17.46 -56.87 -60.50
N LEU A 300 18.63 -56.72 -59.87
CA LEU A 300 19.98 -56.85 -60.51
C LEU A 300 20.58 -58.26 -60.32
N ARG A 301 19.90 -59.13 -59.63
CA ARG A 301 20.19 -60.56 -59.47
C ARG A 301 19.37 -61.36 -60.47
#